data_afb21560c3076b301d4b0e33df3b045d
#
_entry.id   afb21560c3076b301d4b0e33df3b045d
#
_cell.length_a   1.000
_cell.length_b   1.000
_cell.length_c   1.000
_cell.angle_alpha   90.00
_cell.angle_beta   90.00
_cell.angle_gamma   90.00
#
_symmetry.space_group_name_H-M   'P 1'
#
loop_
_entity.id
_entity.type
_entity.pdbx_description
1 polymer ?
#
loop_
_entity_poly.entity_id
_entity_poly.type
_entity_poly.pdbx_seq_one_letter_code
_entity_poly.pdbx_strand_id
1 'polypeptide(L)'
;YELEQKIIEILLLYGSKLEDFEDLILKENELGELDLEPVTQKAKVFEKIYLDLQEDGMQFSNSDFKTIYYLIIDYLNQHEKFQIDLFMNNIDLELVPFVTSILMDDERYRLHNWEKNNIYPKPKDLKISQLVSETILSLRCFLIDKKVTEFKKVTQNKSDDNTEILEDVLNYSNLKRLLSRKLNRVL
;
A
#
# COMPACT_ATOMS: atom_id res chain seq x y z
N TYR A 1 6.51 -8.99 3.61
CA TYR A 1 6.73 -9.66 2.32
C TYR A 1 5.46 -9.61 1.45
N GLU A 2 4.32 -10.21 1.86
CA GLU A 2 3.09 -10.29 1.06
C GLU A 2 2.52 -8.92 0.67
N LEU A 3 2.50 -7.97 1.61
CA LEU A 3 2.02 -6.61 1.34
C LEU A 3 2.95 -5.84 0.39
N GLU A 4 4.27 -6.03 0.53
CA GLU A 4 5.26 -5.45 -0.38
C GLU A 4 5.11 -6.01 -1.80
N GLN A 5 4.94 -7.34 -1.91
CA GLN A 5 4.66 -8.01 -3.19
C GLN A 5 3.36 -7.47 -3.81
N LYS A 6 2.32 -7.24 -3.00
CA LYS A 6 1.05 -6.69 -3.46
C LYS A 6 1.18 -5.27 -4.01
N ILE A 7 2.03 -4.44 -3.42
CA ILE A 7 2.33 -3.10 -3.96
C ILE A 7 3.00 -3.21 -5.33
N ILE A 8 3.99 -4.10 -5.49
CA ILE A 8 4.65 -4.33 -6.79
C ILE A 8 3.64 -4.84 -7.83
N GLU A 9 2.77 -5.79 -7.47
CA GLU A 9 1.70 -6.28 -8.35
C GLU A 9 0.80 -5.13 -8.84
N ILE A 10 0.34 -4.28 -7.91
CA ILE A 10 -0.53 -3.13 -8.24
C ILE A 10 0.19 -2.17 -9.17
N LEU A 11 1.45 -1.87 -8.94
CA LEU A 11 2.25 -0.98 -9.78
C LEU A 11 2.45 -1.52 -11.18
N LEU A 12 2.76 -2.82 -11.31
CA LEU A 12 2.96 -3.49 -12.61
C LEU A 12 1.66 -3.52 -13.44
N LEU A 13 0.52 -3.80 -12.80
CA LEU A 13 -0.76 -3.99 -13.49
C LEU A 13 -1.53 -2.69 -13.71
N TYR A 14 -1.43 -1.75 -12.77
CA TYR A 14 -2.30 -0.57 -12.73
C TYR A 14 -1.55 0.75 -12.58
N GLY A 15 -0.23 0.75 -12.44
CA GLY A 15 0.58 1.93 -12.11
C GLY A 15 0.30 3.16 -12.98
N SER A 16 0.10 2.99 -14.28
CA SER A 16 -0.19 4.09 -15.23
C SER A 16 -1.66 4.53 -15.26
N LYS A 17 -2.58 3.82 -14.58
CA LYS A 17 -4.01 4.17 -14.58
C LYS A 17 -4.27 5.41 -13.73
N LEU A 18 -5.17 6.25 -14.22
CA LEU A 18 -5.66 7.45 -13.53
C LEU A 18 -6.93 7.10 -12.79
N GLU A 19 -6.96 7.31 -11.46
CA GLU A 19 -8.07 6.94 -10.58
C GLU A 19 -8.42 8.11 -9.65
N ASP A 20 -9.64 8.08 -9.11
CA ASP A 20 -10.09 9.02 -8.08
C ASP A 20 -9.88 8.37 -6.70
N PHE A 21 -9.02 8.99 -5.88
CA PHE A 21 -8.71 8.53 -4.52
C PHE A 21 -9.39 9.42 -3.49
N GLU A 22 -9.97 8.80 -2.47
CA GLU A 22 -10.52 9.49 -1.32
C GLU A 22 -9.48 9.53 -0.20
N ASP A 23 -8.96 10.72 0.09
CA ASP A 23 -8.08 10.99 1.21
C ASP A 23 -8.84 11.69 2.33
N LEU A 24 -8.45 11.44 3.57
CA LEU A 24 -8.98 12.14 4.73
C LEU A 24 -8.00 13.23 5.14
N ILE A 25 -8.43 14.47 5.05
CA ILE A 25 -7.65 15.62 5.50
C ILE A 25 -8.19 16.08 6.84
N LEU A 26 -7.28 16.29 7.81
CA LEU A 26 -7.60 16.93 9.07
C LEU A 26 -7.84 18.42 8.81
N LYS A 27 -9.06 18.89 9.08
CA LYS A 27 -9.40 20.30 9.08
C LYS A 27 -9.90 20.73 10.43
N GLU A 28 -9.56 21.94 10.81
CA GLU A 28 -10.11 22.59 11.99
C GLU A 28 -11.49 23.16 11.65
N ASN A 29 -12.50 22.77 12.40
CA ASN A 29 -13.86 23.30 12.25
C ASN A 29 -13.96 24.69 12.89
N GLU A 30 -15.10 25.38 12.71
CA GLU A 30 -15.35 26.71 13.25
C GLU A 30 -15.30 26.77 14.79
N LEU A 31 -15.31 25.62 15.47
CA LEU A 31 -15.23 25.49 16.93
C LEU A 31 -13.82 25.20 17.44
N GLY A 32 -12.82 25.12 16.52
CA GLY A 32 -11.43 24.78 16.85
C GLY A 32 -11.20 23.29 17.07
N GLU A 33 -12.15 22.42 16.71
CA GLU A 33 -12.01 20.97 16.78
C GLU A 33 -11.50 20.43 15.45
N LEU A 34 -10.61 19.41 15.51
CA LEU A 34 -10.10 18.74 14.33
C LEU A 34 -11.13 17.73 13.81
N ASP A 35 -11.58 17.93 12.58
CA ASP A 35 -12.48 17.01 11.88
C ASP A 35 -11.82 16.42 10.64
N LEU A 36 -12.25 15.21 10.24
CA LEU A 36 -11.74 14.49 9.08
C LEU A 36 -12.69 14.70 7.90
N GLU A 37 -12.27 15.53 6.96
CA GLU A 37 -13.03 15.71 5.72
C GLU A 37 -12.50 14.80 4.60
N PRO A 38 -13.36 14.06 3.90
CA PRO A 38 -12.98 13.31 2.71
C PRO A 38 -12.72 14.29 1.56
N VAL A 39 -11.54 14.19 0.96
CA VAL A 39 -11.16 14.95 -0.24
C VAL A 39 -10.84 13.95 -1.35
N THR A 40 -11.51 14.12 -2.50
CA THR A 40 -11.22 13.31 -3.68
C THR A 40 -10.11 13.97 -4.48
N GLN A 41 -9.04 13.20 -4.71
CA GLN A 41 -7.92 13.61 -5.53
C GLN A 41 -7.76 12.66 -6.72
N LYS A 42 -7.63 13.23 -7.91
CA LYS A 42 -7.35 12.46 -9.13
C LYS A 42 -5.85 12.35 -9.34
N ALA A 43 -5.33 11.13 -9.33
CA ALA A 43 -3.92 10.84 -9.49
C ALA A 43 -3.69 9.52 -10.24
N LYS A 44 -2.51 9.34 -10.82
CA LYS A 44 -2.09 8.03 -11.29
C LYS A 44 -1.80 7.12 -10.09
N VAL A 45 -2.08 5.83 -10.24
CA VAL A 45 -1.87 4.84 -9.17
C VAL A 45 -0.45 4.88 -8.61
N PHE A 46 0.56 4.98 -9.49
CA PHE A 46 1.95 5.02 -9.04
C PHE A 46 2.29 6.30 -8.26
N GLU A 47 1.72 7.46 -8.66
CA GLU A 47 1.92 8.73 -7.95
C GLU A 47 1.34 8.65 -6.53
N LYS A 48 0.12 8.11 -6.43
CA LYS A 48 -0.54 7.93 -5.14
C LYS A 48 0.27 7.02 -4.20
N ILE A 49 0.67 5.84 -4.69
CA ILE A 49 1.48 4.90 -3.90
C ILE A 49 2.82 5.52 -3.50
N TYR A 50 3.48 6.22 -4.43
CA TYR A 50 4.76 6.87 -4.17
C TYR A 50 4.64 7.93 -3.07
N LEU A 51 3.65 8.81 -3.16
CA LEU A 51 3.43 9.86 -2.17
C LEU A 51 3.10 9.29 -0.79
N ASP A 52 2.16 8.33 -0.71
CA ASP A 52 1.79 7.71 0.56
C ASP A 52 2.98 7.01 1.25
N LEU A 53 3.80 6.27 0.48
CA LEU A 53 4.99 5.62 1.05
C LEU A 53 6.06 6.62 1.48
N GLN A 54 6.21 7.74 0.78
CA GLN A 54 7.15 8.80 1.12
C GLN A 54 6.71 9.56 2.39
N GLU A 55 5.44 9.94 2.49
CA GLU A 55 4.88 10.66 3.64
C GLU A 55 5.01 9.84 4.93
N ASP A 56 4.79 8.55 4.84
CA ASP A 56 4.88 7.63 5.97
C ASP A 56 6.33 7.20 6.29
N GLY A 57 7.33 7.61 5.48
CA GLY A 57 8.72 7.19 5.61
C GLY A 57 8.90 5.68 5.49
N MET A 58 8.00 5.01 4.75
CA MET A 58 8.00 3.56 4.61
C MET A 58 9.12 3.08 3.70
N GLN A 59 9.77 1.99 4.13
CA GLN A 59 10.80 1.32 3.35
C GLN A 59 10.46 -0.16 3.19
N PHE A 60 10.75 -0.70 2.01
CA PHE A 60 10.65 -2.12 1.75
C PHE A 60 11.66 -2.89 2.60
N SER A 61 11.22 -3.99 3.22
CA SER A 61 12.09 -4.87 4.00
C SER A 61 12.91 -5.80 3.10
N ASN A 62 12.36 -6.17 1.95
CA ASN A 62 13.02 -7.01 0.95
C ASN A 62 13.78 -6.13 -0.05
N SER A 63 15.08 -6.41 -0.24
CA SER A 63 15.97 -5.65 -1.14
C SER A 63 15.54 -5.71 -2.60
N ASP A 64 15.07 -6.87 -3.05
CA ASP A 64 14.67 -7.10 -4.43
C ASP A 64 13.39 -6.33 -4.75
N PHE A 65 12.40 -6.37 -3.83
CA PHE A 65 11.17 -5.57 -3.96
C PHE A 65 11.47 -4.08 -3.94
N LYS A 66 12.41 -3.64 -3.09
CA LYS A 66 12.86 -2.24 -3.06
C LYS A 66 13.43 -1.83 -4.40
N THR A 67 14.30 -2.64 -4.98
CA THR A 67 14.93 -2.37 -6.28
C THR A 67 13.87 -2.34 -7.39
N ILE A 68 13.01 -3.35 -7.46
CA ILE A 68 11.92 -3.43 -8.45
C ILE A 68 10.99 -2.21 -8.32
N TYR A 69 10.64 -1.81 -7.10
CA TYR A 69 9.80 -0.65 -6.84
C TYR A 69 10.38 0.61 -7.48
N TYR A 70 11.65 0.92 -7.21
CA TYR A 70 12.27 2.12 -7.78
C TYR A 70 12.39 2.05 -9.30
N LEU A 71 12.72 0.89 -9.86
CA LEU A 71 12.75 0.70 -11.30
C LEU A 71 11.39 0.94 -11.96
N ILE A 72 10.30 0.48 -11.34
CA ILE A 72 8.94 0.72 -11.83
C ILE A 72 8.60 2.21 -11.75
N ILE A 73 8.89 2.88 -10.62
CA ILE A 73 8.61 4.31 -10.44
C ILE A 73 9.39 5.13 -11.47
N ASP A 74 10.68 4.86 -11.68
CA ASP A 74 11.50 5.55 -12.67
C ASP A 74 10.97 5.32 -14.09
N TYR A 75 10.55 4.10 -14.41
CA TYR A 75 9.95 3.79 -15.71
C TYR A 75 8.64 4.57 -15.92
N LEU A 76 7.74 4.59 -14.93
CA LEU A 76 6.44 5.26 -15.01
C LEU A 76 6.56 6.79 -15.04
N ASN A 77 7.62 7.35 -14.47
CA ASN A 77 7.94 8.79 -14.58
C ASN A 77 8.39 9.19 -15.98
N GLN A 78 9.03 8.28 -16.72
CA GLN A 78 9.57 8.56 -18.05
C GLN A 78 8.57 8.22 -19.18
N HIS A 79 7.57 7.36 -18.89
CA HIS A 79 6.64 6.84 -19.89
C HIS A 79 5.19 7.01 -19.45
N GLU A 80 4.32 7.42 -20.38
CA GLU A 80 2.89 7.57 -20.09
C GLU A 80 2.17 6.24 -19.79
N LYS A 81 2.67 5.15 -20.41
CA LYS A 81 2.10 3.80 -20.28
C LYS A 81 3.16 2.81 -19.86
N PHE A 82 2.78 1.89 -19.00
CA PHE A 82 3.64 0.78 -18.62
C PHE A 82 3.60 -0.31 -19.71
N GLN A 83 4.77 -0.61 -20.29
CA GLN A 83 4.94 -1.67 -21.28
C GLN A 83 5.84 -2.75 -20.68
N ILE A 84 5.21 -3.88 -20.33
CA ILE A 84 5.86 -4.98 -19.62
C ILE A 84 7.09 -5.49 -20.36
N ASP A 85 6.98 -5.70 -21.68
CA ASP A 85 8.06 -6.24 -22.51
C ASP A 85 9.30 -5.33 -22.50
N LEU A 86 9.09 -4.01 -22.61
CA LEU A 86 10.19 -3.04 -22.55
C LEU A 86 10.78 -2.95 -21.15
N PHE A 87 9.95 -2.99 -20.12
CA PHE A 87 10.41 -2.99 -18.73
C PHE A 87 11.26 -4.23 -18.45
N MET A 88 10.79 -5.43 -18.82
CA MET A 88 11.49 -6.69 -18.62
C MET A 88 12.86 -6.75 -19.33
N ASN A 89 13.00 -6.10 -20.49
CA ASN A 89 14.26 -6.04 -21.21
C ASN A 89 15.30 -5.09 -20.57
N ASN A 90 14.86 -4.20 -19.68
CA ASN A 90 15.71 -3.19 -19.05
C ASN A 90 16.04 -3.49 -17.58
N ILE A 91 15.50 -4.57 -17.00
CA ILE A 91 15.80 -4.96 -15.61
C ILE A 91 16.88 -6.07 -15.58
N ASP A 92 17.54 -6.18 -14.43
CA ASP A 92 18.54 -7.22 -14.20
C ASP A 92 17.91 -8.61 -14.31
N LEU A 93 18.63 -9.53 -14.95
CA LEU A 93 18.19 -10.92 -15.18
C LEU A 93 17.80 -11.65 -13.88
N GLU A 94 18.40 -11.28 -12.76
CA GLU A 94 18.10 -11.85 -11.44
C GLU A 94 16.71 -11.45 -10.93
N LEU A 95 16.18 -10.30 -11.34
CA LEU A 95 14.87 -9.79 -10.95
C LEU A 95 13.74 -10.29 -11.86
N VAL A 96 14.05 -10.72 -13.08
CA VAL A 96 13.07 -11.21 -14.05
C VAL A 96 12.17 -12.33 -13.48
N PRO A 97 12.69 -13.36 -12.78
CA PRO A 97 11.83 -14.41 -12.20
C PRO A 97 10.80 -13.88 -11.20
N PHE A 98 11.17 -12.88 -10.39
CA PHE A 98 10.25 -12.25 -9.41
C PHE A 98 9.11 -11.54 -10.10
N VAL A 99 9.41 -10.68 -11.08
CA VAL A 99 8.41 -9.95 -11.85
C VAL A 99 7.50 -10.91 -12.62
N THR A 100 8.08 -11.92 -13.25
CA THR A 100 7.34 -12.95 -13.99
C THR A 100 6.40 -13.72 -13.07
N SER A 101 6.87 -14.12 -11.88
CA SER A 101 6.03 -14.83 -10.89
C SER A 101 4.80 -14.02 -10.49
N ILE A 102 4.97 -12.72 -10.22
CA ILE A 102 3.86 -11.82 -9.86
C ILE A 102 2.84 -11.70 -11.00
N LEU A 103 3.31 -11.56 -12.25
CA LEU A 103 2.45 -11.46 -13.41
C LEU A 103 1.70 -12.76 -13.72
N MET A 104 2.38 -13.92 -13.57
CA MET A 104 1.77 -15.22 -13.79
C MET A 104 0.70 -15.56 -12.75
N ASP A 105 0.88 -15.14 -11.50
CA ASP A 105 -0.14 -15.34 -10.47
C ASP A 105 -1.43 -14.58 -10.80
N ASP A 106 -1.35 -13.35 -11.32
CA ASP A 106 -2.55 -12.61 -11.76
C ASP A 106 -3.23 -13.31 -12.96
N GLU A 107 -2.48 -13.81 -13.94
CA GLU A 107 -3.03 -14.56 -15.07
C GLU A 107 -3.70 -15.86 -14.64
N ARG A 108 -3.16 -16.60 -13.67
CA ARG A 108 -3.79 -17.81 -13.13
C ARG A 108 -5.18 -17.54 -12.57
N TYR A 109 -5.38 -16.42 -11.90
CA TYR A 109 -6.70 -16.03 -11.38
C TYR A 109 -7.66 -15.53 -12.47
N ARG A 110 -7.14 -15.00 -13.59
CA ARG A 110 -7.97 -14.58 -14.75
C ARG A 110 -8.42 -15.76 -15.62
N LEU A 111 -7.60 -16.80 -15.78
CA LEU A 111 -7.86 -17.94 -16.66
C LEU A 111 -8.95 -18.90 -16.13
N HIS A 112 -9.37 -18.78 -14.86
CA HIS A 112 -10.49 -19.56 -14.36
C HIS A 112 -11.81 -19.00 -14.89
N ASN A 113 -12.43 -19.73 -15.81
CA ASN A 113 -13.73 -19.43 -16.43
C ASN A 113 -14.84 -19.65 -15.38
N TRP A 114 -14.89 -18.76 -14.36
CA TRP A 114 -15.86 -18.79 -13.27
C TRP A 114 -17.30 -18.69 -13.77
N GLU A 115 -17.51 -18.09 -14.95
CA GLU A 115 -18.81 -17.98 -15.61
C GLU A 115 -19.45 -19.34 -15.90
N LYS A 116 -18.64 -20.38 -16.18
CA LYS A 116 -19.14 -21.73 -16.38
C LYS A 116 -19.81 -22.34 -15.14
N ASN A 117 -19.44 -21.82 -13.97
CA ASN A 117 -19.98 -22.26 -12.69
C ASN A 117 -20.99 -21.26 -12.10
N ASN A 118 -21.51 -20.32 -12.91
CA ASN A 118 -22.40 -19.23 -12.49
C ASN A 118 -21.80 -18.34 -11.38
N ILE A 119 -20.47 -18.27 -11.28
CA ILE A 119 -19.75 -17.38 -10.38
C ILE A 119 -19.28 -16.20 -11.22
N TYR A 120 -19.82 -15.01 -10.97
CA TYR A 120 -19.46 -13.76 -11.62
C TYR A 120 -18.61 -12.92 -10.66
N PRO A 121 -17.26 -13.13 -10.62
CA PRO A 121 -16.39 -12.29 -9.80
C PRO A 121 -16.47 -10.85 -10.33
N LYS A 122 -16.61 -9.90 -9.42
CA LYS A 122 -16.54 -8.49 -9.83
C LYS A 122 -15.16 -8.23 -10.43
N PRO A 123 -15.10 -7.61 -11.64
CA PRO A 123 -13.81 -7.31 -12.26
C PRO A 123 -12.93 -6.52 -11.28
N LYS A 124 -11.69 -6.93 -11.08
CA LYS A 124 -10.71 -6.22 -10.24
C LYS A 124 -10.54 -4.75 -10.65
N ASP A 125 -10.75 -4.48 -11.94
CA ASP A 125 -10.58 -3.15 -12.53
C ASP A 125 -11.59 -2.10 -12.05
N LEU A 126 -12.75 -2.50 -11.52
CA LEU A 126 -13.79 -1.57 -11.07
C LEU A 126 -13.51 -0.92 -9.70
N LYS A 127 -12.44 -1.32 -9.01
CA LYS A 127 -12.13 -0.86 -7.65
C LYS A 127 -10.63 -0.69 -7.40
N ILE A 128 -9.89 -0.19 -8.39
CA ILE A 128 -8.44 -0.05 -8.26
C ILE A 128 -8.07 0.92 -7.13
N SER A 129 -8.74 2.07 -7.05
CA SER A 129 -8.50 3.03 -5.97
C SER A 129 -8.76 2.44 -4.58
N GLN A 130 -9.79 1.59 -4.45
CA GLN A 130 -10.07 0.86 -3.22
C GLN A 130 -8.94 -0.14 -2.90
N LEU A 131 -8.50 -0.94 -3.89
CA LEU A 131 -7.43 -1.91 -3.73
C LEU A 131 -6.12 -1.25 -3.26
N VAL A 132 -5.76 -0.11 -3.86
CA VAL A 132 -4.60 0.69 -3.48
C VAL A 132 -4.73 1.17 -2.04
N SER A 133 -5.85 1.82 -1.70
CA SER A 133 -6.10 2.35 -0.35
C SER A 133 -6.07 1.26 0.71
N GLU A 134 -6.72 0.11 0.46
CA GLU A 134 -6.72 -1.03 1.38
C GLU A 134 -5.31 -1.61 1.59
N THR A 135 -4.52 -1.69 0.53
CA THR A 135 -3.15 -2.22 0.61
C THR A 135 -2.25 -1.30 1.43
N ILE A 136 -2.33 0.02 1.20
CA ILE A 136 -1.55 1.02 1.96
C ILE A 136 -1.99 1.04 3.43
N LEU A 137 -3.30 1.05 3.71
CA LEU A 137 -3.81 1.01 5.08
C LEU A 137 -3.38 -0.27 5.82
N SER A 138 -3.38 -1.42 5.13
CA SER A 138 -2.92 -2.68 5.71
C SER A 138 -1.42 -2.63 6.03
N LEU A 139 -0.62 -2.02 5.16
CA LEU A 139 0.81 -1.82 5.40
C LEU A 139 1.05 -0.87 6.58
N ARG A 140 0.31 0.23 6.68
CA ARG A 140 0.34 1.15 7.82
C ARG A 140 0.03 0.42 9.14
N CYS A 141 -1.04 -0.37 9.17
CA CYS A 141 -1.40 -1.18 10.34
C CYS A 141 -0.29 -2.16 10.74
N PHE A 142 0.31 -2.84 9.76
CA PHE A 142 1.41 -3.77 10.00
C PHE A 142 2.65 -3.07 10.59
N LEU A 143 3.02 -1.90 10.05
CA LEU A 143 4.16 -1.13 10.54
C LEU A 143 3.93 -0.60 11.96
N ILE A 144 2.70 -0.16 12.27
CA ILE A 144 2.32 0.24 13.62
C ILE A 144 2.47 -0.93 14.59
N ASP A 145 2.01 -2.13 14.24
CA ASP A 145 2.17 -3.33 15.09
C ASP A 145 3.64 -3.68 15.35
N LYS A 146 4.46 -3.57 14.31
CA LYS A 146 5.90 -3.77 14.45
C LYS A 146 6.50 -2.76 15.43
N LYS A 147 6.17 -1.48 15.26
CA LYS A 147 6.63 -0.39 16.13
C LYS A 147 6.19 -0.57 17.58
N VAL A 148 4.92 -0.87 17.80
CA VAL A 148 4.37 -1.15 19.14
C VAL A 148 5.06 -2.35 19.78
N THR A 149 5.36 -3.38 19.00
CA THR A 149 6.07 -4.58 19.50
C THR A 149 7.51 -4.25 19.89
N GLU A 150 8.20 -3.40 19.12
CA GLU A 150 9.55 -2.91 19.45
C GLU A 150 9.53 -2.09 20.75
N PHE A 151 8.60 -1.17 20.92
CA PHE A 151 8.44 -0.40 22.14
C PHE A 151 8.18 -1.27 23.37
N LYS A 152 7.29 -2.27 23.25
CA LYS A 152 7.03 -3.22 24.34
C LYS A 152 8.28 -4.01 24.75
N LYS A 153 9.14 -4.39 23.82
CA LYS A 153 10.42 -5.07 24.12
C LYS A 153 11.40 -4.13 24.85
N VAL A 154 11.44 -2.85 24.48
CA VAL A 154 12.29 -1.85 25.15
C VAL A 154 11.83 -1.61 26.58
N THR A 155 10.50 -1.52 26.81
CA THR A 155 9.89 -1.31 28.13
C THR A 155 10.17 -2.47 29.11
N GLN A 156 10.18 -3.71 28.59
CA GLN A 156 10.50 -4.89 29.41
C GLN A 156 11.96 -4.93 29.89
N ASN A 157 12.86 -4.27 29.17
CA ASN A 157 14.30 -4.29 29.45
C ASN A 157 14.81 -3.09 30.27
N LYS A 158 13.96 -2.06 30.50
CA LYS A 158 14.30 -0.87 31.28
C LYS A 158 13.29 -0.66 32.39
N SER A 159 13.77 -0.56 33.63
CA SER A 159 12.95 -0.41 34.84
C SER A 159 12.70 1.03 35.28
N ASP A 160 13.28 2.04 34.63
CA ASP A 160 13.14 3.45 35.01
C ASP A 160 12.47 4.27 33.90
N ASP A 161 11.43 5.00 34.31
CA ASP A 161 10.69 6.05 33.60
C ASP A 161 10.26 5.74 32.16
N ASN A 162 9.29 4.83 32.03
CA ASN A 162 8.74 4.40 30.74
C ASN A 162 7.48 5.19 30.30
N THR A 163 7.21 6.33 30.93
CA THR A 163 5.94 7.09 30.75
C THR A 163 5.76 7.56 29.31
N GLU A 164 6.83 8.12 28.68
CA GLU A 164 6.80 8.56 27.28
C GLU A 164 6.55 7.40 26.31
N ILE A 165 7.24 6.27 26.53
CA ILE A 165 7.08 5.08 25.67
C ILE A 165 5.67 4.49 25.78
N LEU A 166 5.06 4.52 26.96
CA LEU A 166 3.68 4.08 27.17
C LEU A 166 2.67 4.99 26.47
N GLU A 167 2.90 6.30 26.47
CA GLU A 167 2.09 7.27 25.76
C GLU A 167 2.19 7.05 24.24
N ASP A 168 3.37 6.84 23.70
CA ASP A 168 3.60 6.50 22.31
C ASP A 168 2.86 5.21 21.91
N VAL A 169 2.97 4.15 22.72
CA VAL A 169 2.25 2.89 22.49
C VAL A 169 0.74 3.10 22.44
N LEU A 170 0.21 3.95 23.31
CA LEU A 170 -1.21 4.29 23.37
C LEU A 170 -1.65 5.06 22.11
N ASN A 171 -0.86 6.05 21.69
CA ASN A 171 -1.10 6.85 20.50
C ASN A 171 -1.08 5.98 19.23
N TYR A 172 -0.08 5.13 19.05
CA TYR A 172 0.00 4.19 17.93
C TYR A 172 -1.15 3.18 17.93
N SER A 173 -1.55 2.67 19.10
CA SER A 173 -2.68 1.74 19.22
C SER A 173 -4.01 2.41 18.86
N ASN A 174 -4.22 3.66 19.24
CA ASN A 174 -5.38 4.45 18.86
C ASN A 174 -5.40 4.73 17.34
N LEU A 175 -4.26 5.11 16.77
CA LEU A 175 -4.11 5.31 15.32
C LEU A 175 -4.45 4.03 14.57
N LYS A 176 -3.90 2.89 14.95
CA LYS A 176 -4.22 1.59 14.36
C LYS A 176 -5.72 1.29 14.40
N ARG A 177 -6.38 1.57 15.54
CA ARG A 177 -7.82 1.35 15.67
C ARG A 177 -8.63 2.18 14.69
N LEU A 178 -8.23 3.44 14.43
CA LEU A 178 -8.85 4.31 13.44
C LEU A 178 -8.66 3.77 12.02
N LEU A 179 -7.43 3.37 11.66
CA LEU A 179 -7.11 2.78 10.36
C LEU A 179 -7.86 1.46 10.12
N SER A 180 -7.92 0.59 11.12
CA SER A 180 -8.66 -0.69 11.03
C SER A 180 -10.17 -0.49 10.85
N ARG A 181 -10.75 0.55 11.47
CA ARG A 181 -12.16 0.90 11.23
C ARG A 181 -12.40 1.36 9.78
N LYS A 182 -11.43 2.06 9.20
CA LYS A 182 -11.51 2.47 7.78
C LYS A 182 -11.43 1.25 6.86
N LEU A 183 -10.56 0.28 7.13
CA LEU A 183 -10.47 -1.00 6.39
C LEU A 183 -11.80 -1.78 6.44
N ASN A 184 -12.44 -1.88 7.60
CA ASN A 184 -13.72 -2.59 7.77
C ASN A 184 -14.91 -1.88 7.12
N ARG A 185 -14.82 -0.57 6.83
CA ARG A 185 -15.86 0.18 6.10
C ARG A 185 -15.74 0.06 4.59
N VAL A 186 -14.58 -0.34 4.12
CA VAL A 186 -14.28 -0.51 2.69
C VAL A 186 -14.60 -1.95 2.22
N LEU A 187 -14.78 -2.88 3.15
CA LEU A 187 -15.26 -4.24 2.92
C LEU A 187 -16.79 -4.31 2.94
#